data_a222498779ebe235dd7f241d4891509a
#
_entry.id   a222498779ebe235dd7f241d4891509a
#
_cell.length_a   1.000
_cell.length_b   1.000
_cell.length_c   1.000
_cell.angle_alpha   90.00
_cell.angle_beta   90.00
_cell.angle_gamma   90.00
#
_symmetry.space_group_name_H-M   'P 1'
#
loop_
_entity.id
_entity.type
_entity.pdbx_description
1 polymer ?
#
loop_
_entity_poly.entity_id
_entity_poly.type
_entity_poly.pdbx_seq_one_letter_code
_entity_poly.pdbx_strand_id
1 'polypeptide(L)'
;MHRSCMEVSCIIDKIPLVNENYLQYNDIRKREKFSFANRKDAMCMSRSSFEALLGFHGAPTFAGEKPAVLLSFKKSQFEDFDAMLASFTPCFRCKGISVLRLVEGEEYVLVLFYRARRIARFVKRADARALLRSCGYDDDAPLSVLLAELQRRMEIKKTFPHEIGIFLGYPPEDVRSFIEHRGKDFALSGYWKVYGNPDAARALFARYTACSEEFCKKLDDGARFEDLVVAS
;
A
#
# COMPACT_ATOMS: atom_id res chain seq x y z
N MET A 1 9.90 -29.95 5.98
CA MET A 1 9.95 -28.65 5.29
C MET A 1 8.65 -27.89 5.54
N HIS A 2 8.36 -27.48 6.82
CA HIS A 2 7.09 -26.82 7.21
C HIS A 2 7.37 -25.56 8.04
N ARG A 3 8.20 -24.61 7.55
CA ARG A 3 8.54 -23.38 8.30
C ARG A 3 8.19 -22.06 7.60
N SER A 4 7.68 -22.10 6.37
CA SER A 4 7.48 -20.86 5.56
C SER A 4 6.13 -20.16 5.82
N CYS A 5 5.08 -20.88 6.15
CA CYS A 5 3.72 -20.33 6.21
C CYS A 5 3.46 -19.39 7.42
N MET A 6 4.09 -19.67 8.57
CA MET A 6 3.95 -18.81 9.77
C MET A 6 4.67 -17.46 9.66
N GLU A 7 5.70 -17.35 8.82
CA GLU A 7 6.55 -16.17 8.74
C GLU A 7 5.92 -15.04 7.92
N VAL A 8 5.20 -15.36 6.87
CA VAL A 8 4.52 -14.34 6.01
C VAL A 8 3.27 -13.79 6.71
N SER A 9 2.49 -14.62 7.40
CA SER A 9 1.37 -14.17 8.23
C SER A 9 1.85 -13.22 9.34
N CYS A 10 2.97 -13.54 10.00
CA CYS A 10 3.57 -12.69 11.03
C CYS A 10 4.13 -11.35 10.50
N ILE A 11 4.49 -11.28 9.20
CA ILE A 11 4.92 -10.05 8.54
C ILE A 11 3.70 -9.17 8.23
N ILE A 12 2.60 -9.76 7.77
CA ILE A 12 1.37 -9.05 7.41
C ILE A 12 0.69 -8.45 8.64
N ASP A 13 0.66 -9.19 9.75
CA ASP A 13 0.13 -8.71 11.04
C ASP A 13 0.97 -7.58 11.67
N LYS A 14 2.24 -7.45 11.25
CA LYS A 14 3.16 -6.40 11.69
C LYS A 14 3.20 -5.18 10.76
N ILE A 15 2.48 -5.19 9.65
CA ILE A 15 2.29 -4.00 8.81
C ILE A 15 1.15 -3.18 9.47
N PRO A 16 1.44 -2.10 10.22
CA PRO A 16 0.39 -1.30 10.86
C PRO A 16 -0.62 -0.74 9.84
N LEU A 17 -0.17 -0.61 8.60
CA LEU A 17 -0.90 -0.05 7.47
C LEU A 17 -2.03 -0.95 6.91
N VAL A 18 -1.88 -2.28 7.03
CA VAL A 18 -2.88 -3.21 6.48
C VAL A 18 -3.92 -3.55 7.53
N ASN A 19 -3.51 -3.67 8.79
CA ASN A 19 -4.39 -4.15 9.86
C ASN A 19 -5.23 -3.03 10.49
N GLU A 20 -4.69 -1.83 10.70
CA GLU A 20 -5.47 -0.69 11.23
C GLU A 20 -6.45 -0.14 10.19
N ASN A 21 -6.07 -0.08 8.90
CA ASN A 21 -6.98 0.29 7.82
C ASN A 21 -8.06 -0.78 7.56
N TYR A 22 -7.75 -2.06 7.77
CA TYR A 22 -8.75 -3.14 7.67
C TYR A 22 -9.76 -3.08 8.82
N LEU A 23 -9.35 -2.71 10.03
CA LEU A 23 -10.23 -2.48 11.17
C LEU A 23 -11.08 -1.21 10.96
N GLN A 24 -10.51 -0.12 10.45
CA GLN A 24 -11.23 1.10 10.08
C GLN A 24 -12.23 0.86 8.94
N TYR A 25 -11.87 0.06 7.94
CA TYR A 25 -12.77 -0.39 6.88
C TYR A 25 -13.99 -1.15 7.44
N ASN A 26 -13.76 -2.09 8.36
CA ASN A 26 -14.85 -2.83 8.98
C ASN A 26 -15.73 -1.94 9.89
N ASP A 27 -15.19 -0.87 10.45
CA ASP A 27 -15.93 0.07 11.32
C ASP A 27 -16.75 1.08 10.49
N ILE A 28 -16.22 1.55 9.36
CA ILE A 28 -16.97 2.39 8.40
C ILE A 28 -18.08 1.56 7.73
N ARG A 29 -17.81 0.30 7.37
CA ARG A 29 -18.84 -0.61 6.83
C ARG A 29 -19.91 -1.04 7.82
N LYS A 30 -19.62 -1.07 9.12
CA LYS A 30 -20.66 -1.30 10.15
C LYS A 30 -21.62 -0.12 10.25
N ARG A 31 -21.20 1.09 9.90
CA ARG A 31 -22.05 2.30 9.90
C ARG A 31 -22.89 2.44 8.62
N GLU A 32 -22.39 1.94 7.51
CA GLU A 32 -23.13 1.92 6.23
C GLU A 32 -23.37 0.46 5.83
N LYS A 33 -24.61 0.04 5.66
CA LYS A 33 -25.12 -1.30 5.34
C LYS A 33 -24.43 -2.04 4.16
N PHE A 34 -23.10 -2.07 4.10
CA PHE A 34 -22.32 -2.85 3.13
C PHE A 34 -21.97 -4.22 3.72
N SER A 35 -22.88 -5.18 3.57
CA SER A 35 -22.78 -6.56 4.05
C SER A 35 -21.86 -7.40 3.15
N PHE A 36 -20.56 -7.42 3.45
CA PHE A 36 -19.65 -8.48 2.98
C PHE A 36 -19.31 -9.51 4.07
N ALA A 37 -19.81 -9.33 5.28
CA ALA A 37 -19.55 -10.23 6.39
C ALA A 37 -20.78 -11.08 6.67
N ASN A 38 -20.97 -12.17 6.00
CA ASN A 38 -21.54 -13.43 6.45
C ASN A 38 -21.97 -14.33 5.28
N ARG A 39 -21.00 -14.79 4.49
CA ARG A 39 -21.19 -16.06 3.79
C ARG A 39 -19.97 -16.92 4.05
N LYS A 40 -20.18 -18.01 4.76
CA LYS A 40 -19.20 -19.09 5.03
C LYS A 40 -18.84 -19.90 3.79
N ASP A 41 -19.31 -19.48 2.62
CA ASP A 41 -18.94 -20.10 1.35
C ASP A 41 -17.79 -19.29 0.76
N ALA A 42 -16.73 -19.97 0.39
CA ALA A 42 -15.55 -19.41 -0.28
C ALA A 42 -15.95 -18.90 -1.67
N MET A 43 -16.64 -17.76 -1.72
CA MET A 43 -17.00 -17.11 -2.96
C MET A 43 -15.79 -16.34 -3.47
N CYS A 44 -15.32 -16.74 -4.63
CA CYS A 44 -14.22 -16.11 -5.33
C CYS A 44 -14.46 -14.59 -5.51
N MET A 45 -13.42 -13.76 -5.32
CA MET A 45 -13.53 -12.32 -5.43
C MET A 45 -13.86 -11.92 -6.87
N SER A 46 -14.98 -11.23 -7.06
CA SER A 46 -15.38 -10.70 -8.37
C SER A 46 -14.48 -9.53 -8.77
N ARG A 47 -14.50 -9.16 -10.07
CA ARG A 47 -13.83 -7.97 -10.58
C ARG A 47 -14.28 -6.71 -9.84
N SER A 48 -15.58 -6.51 -9.65
CA SER A 48 -16.12 -5.35 -8.93
C SER A 48 -15.69 -5.29 -7.47
N SER A 49 -15.58 -6.44 -6.80
CA SER A 49 -15.06 -6.49 -5.43
C SER A 49 -13.55 -6.14 -5.38
N PHE A 50 -12.79 -6.56 -6.38
CA PHE A 50 -11.37 -6.20 -6.51
C PHE A 50 -11.20 -4.69 -6.78
N GLU A 51 -11.99 -4.11 -7.68
CA GLU A 51 -12.03 -2.68 -7.95
C GLU A 51 -12.38 -1.85 -6.70
N ALA A 52 -13.39 -2.29 -5.94
CA ALA A 52 -13.75 -1.67 -4.68
C ALA A 52 -12.62 -1.71 -3.64
N LEU A 53 -11.90 -2.85 -3.55
CA LEU A 53 -10.73 -2.98 -2.67
C LEU A 53 -9.58 -2.05 -3.10
N LEU A 54 -9.29 -2.00 -4.42
CA LEU A 54 -8.31 -1.07 -4.96
C LEU A 54 -8.72 0.38 -4.69
N GLY A 55 -9.99 0.73 -4.92
CA GLY A 55 -10.53 2.07 -4.66
C GLY A 55 -10.39 2.46 -3.20
N PHE A 56 -10.86 1.62 -2.29
CA PHE A 56 -10.85 1.93 -0.87
C PHE A 56 -9.43 2.16 -0.32
N HIS A 57 -8.50 1.27 -0.63
CA HIS A 57 -7.15 1.34 -0.07
C HIS A 57 -6.16 2.14 -0.93
N GLY A 58 -6.37 2.20 -2.23
CA GLY A 58 -5.43 2.73 -3.20
C GLY A 58 -5.84 4.03 -3.87
N ALA A 59 -7.08 4.51 -3.67
CA ALA A 59 -7.59 5.69 -4.36
C ALA A 59 -6.64 6.89 -4.33
N PRO A 60 -6.01 7.27 -3.20
CA PRO A 60 -5.06 8.39 -3.21
C PRO A 60 -3.89 8.18 -4.18
N THR A 61 -3.48 6.93 -4.40
CA THR A 61 -2.43 6.61 -5.40
C THR A 61 -3.01 6.62 -6.81
N PHE A 62 -4.19 6.04 -7.03
CA PHE A 62 -4.82 5.97 -8.34
C PHE A 62 -5.33 7.34 -8.81
N ALA A 63 -5.79 8.20 -7.90
CA ALA A 63 -6.14 9.59 -8.18
C ALA A 63 -4.93 10.54 -8.27
N GLY A 64 -3.71 10.06 -8.02
CA GLY A 64 -2.50 10.87 -8.14
C GLY A 64 -2.13 11.72 -6.93
N GLU A 65 -2.80 11.58 -5.80
CA GLU A 65 -2.50 12.31 -4.57
C GLU A 65 -1.28 11.73 -3.83
N LYS A 66 -1.12 10.41 -3.85
CA LYS A 66 -0.05 9.66 -3.16
C LYS A 66 0.86 8.96 -4.18
N PRO A 67 2.17 8.84 -3.92
CA PRO A 67 3.10 8.22 -4.87
C PRO A 67 2.94 6.70 -4.99
N ALA A 68 2.58 6.02 -3.91
CA ALA A 68 2.42 4.57 -3.92
C ALA A 68 1.49 4.06 -2.82
N VAL A 69 0.99 2.84 -3.02
CA VAL A 69 0.26 2.05 -2.02
C VAL A 69 0.76 0.61 -2.04
N LEU A 70 0.90 0.02 -0.86
CA LEU A 70 1.20 -1.40 -0.67
C LEU A 70 -0.07 -2.12 -0.24
N LEU A 71 -0.48 -3.13 -1.00
CA LEU A 71 -1.66 -3.94 -0.71
C LEU A 71 -1.28 -5.40 -0.54
N SER A 72 -1.96 -6.06 0.38
CA SER A 72 -1.86 -7.51 0.60
C SER A 72 -3.10 -8.19 0.08
N PHE A 73 -2.91 -9.24 -0.72
CA PHE A 73 -4.01 -10.03 -1.27
C PHE A 73 -3.88 -11.48 -0.81
N LYS A 74 -4.98 -12.03 -0.30
CA LYS A 74 -5.07 -13.46 0.03
C LYS A 74 -5.41 -14.23 -1.23
N LYS A 75 -4.50 -15.09 -1.71
CA LYS A 75 -4.66 -15.81 -2.98
C LYS A 75 -5.92 -16.66 -3.04
N SER A 76 -6.31 -17.27 -1.92
CA SER A 76 -7.53 -18.10 -1.83
C SER A 76 -8.85 -17.32 -2.04
N GLN A 77 -8.80 -15.99 -2.11
CA GLN A 77 -9.97 -15.17 -2.44
C GLN A 77 -10.18 -15.00 -3.95
N PHE A 78 -9.27 -15.50 -4.77
CA PHE A 78 -9.29 -15.37 -6.22
C PHE A 78 -9.29 -16.77 -6.86
N GLU A 79 -10.02 -16.92 -7.96
CA GLU A 79 -9.91 -18.10 -8.84
C GLU A 79 -8.53 -18.09 -9.52
N ASP A 80 -8.14 -16.93 -10.07
CA ASP A 80 -6.84 -16.67 -10.65
C ASP A 80 -6.45 -15.22 -10.33
N PHE A 81 -5.58 -15.03 -9.33
CA PHE A 81 -5.09 -13.69 -8.95
C PHE A 81 -4.26 -13.05 -10.08
N ASP A 82 -3.50 -13.86 -10.82
CA ASP A 82 -2.62 -13.37 -11.88
C ASP A 82 -3.43 -12.87 -13.07
N ALA A 83 -4.43 -13.60 -13.48
CA ALA A 83 -5.36 -13.17 -14.52
C ALA A 83 -6.13 -11.92 -14.09
N MET A 84 -6.60 -11.87 -12.84
CA MET A 84 -7.28 -10.69 -12.29
C MET A 84 -6.37 -9.45 -12.36
N LEU A 85 -5.17 -9.52 -11.82
CA LEU A 85 -4.22 -8.39 -11.81
C LEU A 85 -3.79 -8.00 -13.24
N ALA A 86 -3.57 -8.98 -14.12
CA ALA A 86 -3.20 -8.76 -15.52
C ALA A 86 -4.28 -7.99 -16.28
N SER A 87 -5.56 -8.20 -15.96
CA SER A 87 -6.69 -7.51 -16.62
C SER A 87 -6.66 -5.98 -16.42
N PHE A 88 -5.98 -5.49 -15.36
CA PHE A 88 -5.79 -4.05 -15.08
C PHE A 88 -4.51 -3.48 -15.67
N THR A 89 -3.58 -4.33 -16.14
CA THR A 89 -2.26 -3.89 -16.65
C THR A 89 -2.35 -2.84 -17.76
N PRO A 90 -3.26 -2.93 -18.76
CA PRO A 90 -3.40 -1.91 -19.80
C PRO A 90 -3.75 -0.54 -19.19
N CYS A 91 -4.69 -0.48 -18.26
CA CYS A 91 -5.07 0.74 -17.56
C CYS A 91 -3.88 1.32 -16.79
N PHE A 92 -3.26 0.53 -15.92
CA PHE A 92 -2.13 0.98 -15.12
C PHE A 92 -0.99 1.52 -15.98
N ARG A 93 -0.64 0.80 -17.06
CA ARG A 93 0.42 1.20 -18.01
C ARG A 93 0.09 2.55 -18.66
N CYS A 94 -1.12 2.72 -19.19
CA CYS A 94 -1.60 3.96 -19.80
C CYS A 94 -1.57 5.15 -18.83
N LYS A 95 -1.89 4.89 -17.56
CA LYS A 95 -2.00 5.91 -16.51
C LYS A 95 -0.68 6.16 -15.77
N GLY A 96 0.41 5.49 -16.16
CA GLY A 96 1.74 5.65 -15.56
C GLY A 96 1.86 5.06 -14.15
N ILE A 97 1.04 4.04 -13.86
CA ILE A 97 1.15 3.24 -12.65
C ILE A 97 1.95 1.97 -12.95
N SER A 98 2.95 1.73 -12.14
CA SER A 98 3.74 0.49 -12.14
C SER A 98 3.25 -0.41 -11.02
N VAL A 99 3.35 -1.72 -11.26
CA VAL A 99 2.97 -2.78 -10.32
C VAL A 99 4.18 -3.65 -10.04
N LEU A 100 4.51 -3.83 -8.76
CA LEU A 100 5.63 -4.67 -8.33
C LEU A 100 5.16 -5.63 -7.23
N ARG A 101 5.31 -6.92 -7.45
CA ARG A 101 5.15 -7.93 -6.40
C ARG A 101 6.39 -7.92 -5.52
N LEU A 102 6.25 -7.43 -4.30
CA LEU A 102 7.37 -7.34 -3.35
C LEU A 102 7.61 -8.66 -2.62
N VAL A 103 6.55 -9.38 -2.31
CA VAL A 103 6.62 -10.69 -1.66
C VAL A 103 5.54 -11.58 -2.26
N GLU A 104 5.91 -12.81 -2.57
CA GLU A 104 4.97 -13.83 -3.01
C GLU A 104 5.11 -15.08 -2.15
N GLY A 105 4.14 -15.27 -1.25
CA GLY A 105 4.01 -16.46 -0.41
C GLY A 105 2.97 -17.44 -0.95
N GLU A 106 2.78 -18.55 -0.24
CA GLU A 106 1.78 -19.56 -0.61
C GLU A 106 0.35 -19.00 -0.51
N GLU A 107 0.03 -18.29 0.59
CA GLU A 107 -1.31 -17.78 0.88
C GLU A 107 -1.52 -16.34 0.44
N TYR A 108 -0.48 -15.50 0.48
CA TYR A 108 -0.57 -14.05 0.29
C TYR A 108 0.45 -13.55 -0.71
N VAL A 109 0.07 -12.47 -1.40
CA VAL A 109 0.97 -11.68 -2.22
C VAL A 109 0.92 -10.21 -1.78
N LEU A 110 2.11 -9.59 -1.60
CA LEU A 110 2.24 -8.15 -1.36
C LEU A 110 2.56 -7.44 -2.66
N VAL A 111 1.70 -6.51 -3.05
CA VAL A 111 1.82 -5.78 -4.31
C VAL A 111 1.95 -4.29 -4.04
N LEU A 112 3.01 -3.69 -4.56
CA LEU A 112 3.23 -2.26 -4.58
C LEU A 112 2.69 -1.69 -5.91
N PHE A 113 1.67 -0.82 -5.81
CA PHE A 113 1.21 0.01 -6.91
C PHE A 113 1.85 1.38 -6.75
N TYR A 114 2.55 1.87 -7.77
CA TYR A 114 3.33 3.07 -7.62
C TYR A 114 3.45 3.91 -8.90
N ARG A 115 3.64 5.21 -8.72
CA ARG A 115 3.91 6.18 -9.78
C ARG A 115 5.42 6.41 -9.86
N ALA A 116 6.07 5.73 -10.79
CA ALA A 116 7.53 5.65 -10.89
C ALA A 116 8.21 7.02 -10.91
N ARG A 117 7.66 8.00 -11.68
CA ARG A 117 8.20 9.37 -11.76
C ARG A 117 8.11 10.10 -10.41
N ARG A 118 7.04 9.88 -9.65
CA ARG A 118 6.85 10.51 -8.33
C ARG A 118 7.81 9.94 -7.30
N ILE A 119 7.92 8.61 -7.22
CA ILE A 119 8.87 7.97 -6.30
C ILE A 119 10.30 8.34 -6.66
N ALA A 120 10.68 8.27 -7.95
CA ALA A 120 12.02 8.63 -8.39
C ALA A 120 12.42 10.07 -7.99
N ARG A 121 11.47 11.01 -8.03
CA ARG A 121 11.69 12.39 -7.56
C ARG A 121 11.78 12.44 -6.03
N PHE A 122 10.96 11.69 -5.33
CA PHE A 122 10.91 11.69 -3.87
C PHE A 122 12.17 11.09 -3.25
N VAL A 123 12.64 9.94 -3.73
CA VAL A 123 13.85 9.28 -3.21
C VAL A 123 15.13 10.07 -3.49
N LYS A 124 15.10 11.01 -4.44
CA LYS A 124 16.23 11.92 -4.72
C LYS A 124 16.33 13.14 -3.78
N ARG A 125 15.34 13.35 -2.92
CA ARG A 125 15.42 14.41 -1.91
C ARG A 125 16.54 14.12 -0.93
N ALA A 126 17.22 15.15 -0.46
CA ALA A 126 18.39 15.00 0.41
C ALA A 126 18.08 14.22 1.70
N ASP A 127 16.91 14.48 2.31
CA ASP A 127 16.44 13.83 3.53
C ASP A 127 16.12 12.33 3.30
N ALA A 128 15.44 11.99 2.20
CA ALA A 128 15.11 10.62 1.82
C ALA A 128 16.38 9.82 1.47
N ARG A 129 17.29 10.42 0.69
CA ARG A 129 18.59 9.82 0.35
C ARG A 129 19.42 9.51 1.59
N ALA A 130 19.53 10.48 2.52
CA ALA A 130 20.27 10.28 3.76
C ALA A 130 19.73 9.10 4.58
N LEU A 131 18.39 8.96 4.64
CA LEU A 131 17.78 7.83 5.33
C LEU A 131 18.03 6.52 4.59
N LEU A 132 17.84 6.45 3.28
CA LEU A 132 18.12 5.23 2.49
C LEU A 132 19.58 4.80 2.63
N ARG A 133 20.53 5.75 2.58
CA ARG A 133 21.96 5.47 2.81
C ARG A 133 22.20 4.90 4.21
N SER A 134 21.60 5.47 5.25
CA SER A 134 21.73 4.95 6.63
C SER A 134 21.14 3.55 6.79
N CYS A 135 20.16 3.18 5.95
CA CYS A 135 19.63 1.83 5.86
C CYS A 135 20.45 0.89 4.96
N GLY A 136 21.57 1.39 4.36
CA GLY A 136 22.48 0.58 3.55
C GLY A 136 22.02 0.39 2.09
N TYR A 137 21.25 1.34 1.54
CA TYR A 137 20.98 1.42 0.11
C TYR A 137 22.07 2.26 -0.59
N ASP A 138 22.33 1.95 -1.85
CA ASP A 138 23.06 2.86 -2.74
C ASP A 138 22.08 3.97 -3.17
N ASP A 139 22.17 5.11 -2.52
CA ASP A 139 21.25 6.23 -2.69
C ASP A 139 21.44 7.02 -4.00
N ASP A 140 22.49 6.74 -4.75
CA ASP A 140 22.69 7.24 -6.12
C ASP A 140 22.11 6.30 -7.18
N ALA A 141 21.76 5.08 -6.80
CA ALA A 141 21.21 4.08 -7.70
C ALA A 141 19.85 4.53 -8.32
N PRO A 142 19.53 4.05 -9.53
CA PRO A 142 18.24 4.28 -10.13
C PRO A 142 17.12 3.60 -9.34
N LEU A 143 15.88 4.11 -9.45
CA LEU A 143 14.73 3.59 -8.70
C LEU A 143 14.53 2.08 -8.85
N SER A 144 14.79 1.53 -10.03
CA SER A 144 14.68 0.08 -10.27
C SER A 144 15.61 -0.75 -9.37
N VAL A 145 16.83 -0.27 -9.15
CA VAL A 145 17.80 -0.93 -8.26
C VAL A 145 17.39 -0.78 -6.80
N LEU A 146 16.90 0.41 -6.39
CA LEU A 146 16.40 0.62 -5.04
C LEU A 146 15.20 -0.28 -4.73
N LEU A 147 14.28 -0.45 -5.68
CA LEU A 147 13.11 -1.33 -5.52
C LEU A 147 13.50 -2.82 -5.52
N ALA A 148 14.46 -3.22 -6.34
CA ALA A 148 14.99 -4.58 -6.32
C ALA A 148 15.67 -4.91 -4.98
N GLU A 149 16.42 -3.95 -4.41
CA GLU A 149 17.02 -4.11 -3.08
C GLU A 149 15.94 -4.18 -1.98
N LEU A 150 14.88 -3.37 -2.05
CA LEU A 150 13.74 -3.46 -1.15
C LEU A 150 13.11 -4.85 -1.21
N GLN A 151 12.83 -5.37 -2.43
CA GLN A 151 12.27 -6.71 -2.64
C GLN A 151 13.16 -7.79 -2.03
N ARG A 152 14.47 -7.78 -2.33
CA ARG A 152 15.45 -8.72 -1.76
C ARG A 152 15.45 -8.70 -0.22
N ARG A 153 15.32 -7.51 0.39
CA ARG A 153 15.27 -7.37 1.85
C ARG A 153 14.01 -7.97 2.43
N MET A 154 12.88 -7.82 1.76
CA MET A 154 11.60 -8.39 2.18
C MET A 154 11.61 -9.92 2.11
N GLU A 155 12.33 -10.51 1.15
CA GLU A 155 12.47 -11.97 1.00
C GLU A 155 13.40 -12.59 2.06
N ILE A 156 14.50 -11.89 2.40
CA ILE A 156 15.57 -12.45 3.23
C ILE A 156 15.37 -12.13 4.72
N LYS A 157 14.86 -10.95 5.05
CA LYS A 157 14.76 -10.51 6.44
C LYS A 157 13.56 -11.12 7.15
N LYS A 158 13.77 -11.63 8.36
CA LYS A 158 12.69 -12.01 9.29
C LYS A 158 11.88 -10.82 9.81
N THR A 159 12.31 -9.58 9.51
CA THR A 159 11.67 -8.34 9.94
C THR A 159 11.33 -7.49 8.73
N PHE A 160 10.15 -6.88 8.77
CA PHE A 160 9.68 -5.97 7.73
C PHE A 160 10.59 -4.74 7.61
N PRO A 161 11.09 -4.38 6.41
CA PRO A 161 11.97 -3.22 6.22
C PRO A 161 11.16 -1.93 6.37
N HIS A 162 11.31 -1.23 7.50
CA HIS A 162 10.50 -0.04 7.81
C HIS A 162 10.81 1.15 6.90
N GLU A 163 11.98 1.16 6.26
CA GLU A 163 12.36 2.11 5.22
C GLU A 163 11.47 2.07 3.97
N ILE A 164 10.60 1.07 3.82
CA ILE A 164 9.55 1.05 2.78
C ILE A 164 8.68 2.32 2.83
N GLY A 165 8.52 2.95 3.99
CA GLY A 165 7.82 4.22 4.15
C GLY A 165 8.30 5.30 3.18
N ILE A 166 9.60 5.32 2.84
CA ILE A 166 10.17 6.23 1.83
C ILE A 166 9.56 5.94 0.45
N PHE A 167 9.45 4.68 0.08
CA PHE A 167 8.85 4.28 -1.21
C PHE A 167 7.32 4.50 -1.24
N LEU A 168 6.68 4.54 -0.06
CA LEU A 168 5.26 4.90 0.08
C LEU A 168 5.04 6.42 0.14
N GLY A 169 6.11 7.22 0.16
CA GLY A 169 6.06 8.68 0.16
C GLY A 169 5.78 9.30 1.53
N TYR A 170 6.10 8.58 2.61
CA TYR A 170 5.98 9.13 3.97
C TYR A 170 7.11 10.11 4.25
N PRO A 171 6.89 11.12 5.13
CA PRO A 171 7.94 12.04 5.53
C PRO A 171 9.17 11.28 6.05
N PRO A 172 10.38 11.56 5.55
CA PRO A 172 11.58 10.83 5.98
C PRO A 172 11.87 10.95 7.47
N GLU A 173 11.49 12.06 8.11
CA GLU A 173 11.58 12.26 9.56
C GLU A 173 10.69 11.27 10.32
N ASP A 174 9.44 11.06 9.85
CA ASP A 174 8.51 10.10 10.47
C ASP A 174 9.01 8.66 10.31
N VAL A 175 9.55 8.32 9.12
CA VAL A 175 10.12 6.98 8.88
C VAL A 175 11.35 6.74 9.76
N ARG A 176 12.23 7.73 9.91
CA ARG A 176 13.39 7.65 10.79
C ARG A 176 12.99 7.44 12.23
N SER A 177 12.10 8.31 12.74
CA SER A 177 11.61 8.24 14.10
C SER A 177 10.87 6.92 14.37
N PHE A 178 10.11 6.40 13.40
CA PHE A 178 9.49 5.08 13.51
C PHE A 178 10.52 3.97 13.73
N ILE A 179 11.65 4.00 12.99
CA ILE A 179 12.74 3.03 13.14
C ILE A 179 13.40 3.17 14.52
N GLU A 180 13.74 4.39 14.91
CA GLU A 180 14.42 4.72 16.18
C GLU A 180 13.56 4.34 17.40
N HIS A 181 12.28 4.73 17.39
CA HIS A 181 11.32 4.46 18.48
C HIS A 181 10.63 3.09 18.37
N ARG A 182 11.00 2.28 17.36
CA ARG A 182 10.39 0.95 17.13
C ARG A 182 8.85 1.01 17.04
N GLY A 183 8.34 2.05 16.40
CA GLY A 183 6.92 2.28 16.21
C GLY A 183 6.16 2.74 17.47
N LYS A 184 6.86 3.17 18.53
CA LYS A 184 6.27 3.72 19.77
C LYS A 184 6.41 5.24 19.80
N ASP A 185 5.77 5.89 20.78
CA ASP A 185 5.93 7.32 21.10
C ASP A 185 5.56 8.27 19.94
N PHE A 186 4.62 7.86 19.10
CA PHE A 186 4.11 8.67 17.99
C PHE A 186 3.05 9.68 18.46
N ALA A 187 3.02 10.86 17.83
CA ALA A 187 2.05 11.91 18.14
C ALA A 187 0.65 11.64 17.54
N LEU A 188 0.60 10.93 16.39
CA LEU A 188 -0.65 10.61 15.68
C LEU A 188 -0.48 9.30 14.91
N SER A 189 -1.52 8.45 14.89
CA SER A 189 -1.63 7.27 14.03
C SER A 189 -2.71 7.49 12.98
N GLY A 190 -2.44 7.07 11.73
CA GLY A 190 -3.36 7.14 10.61
C GLY A 190 -2.78 6.37 9.42
N TYR A 191 -2.63 7.00 8.25
CA TYR A 191 -1.97 6.36 7.10
C TYR A 191 -0.51 5.95 7.39
N TRP A 192 0.12 6.58 8.37
CA TRP A 192 1.38 6.18 9.00
C TRP A 192 1.44 6.72 10.44
N LYS A 193 2.46 6.31 11.20
CA LYS A 193 2.73 6.85 12.54
C LYS A 193 3.55 8.13 12.41
N VAL A 194 2.97 9.24 12.84
CA VAL A 194 3.51 10.60 12.72
C VAL A 194 4.29 10.96 13.97
N TYR A 195 5.48 11.44 13.81
CA TYR A 195 6.36 11.93 14.88
C TYR A 195 6.66 13.42 14.75
N GLY A 196 6.62 13.93 13.52
CA GLY A 196 6.91 15.32 13.20
C GLY A 196 5.70 16.23 13.42
N ASN A 197 5.05 16.68 12.35
CA ASN A 197 3.94 17.65 12.40
C ASN A 197 2.57 16.95 12.31
N PRO A 198 1.87 16.73 13.47
CA PRO A 198 0.58 16.04 13.48
C PRO A 198 -0.54 16.83 12.80
N ASP A 199 -0.51 18.17 12.78
CA ASP A 199 -1.58 18.96 12.18
C ASP A 199 -1.51 18.90 10.65
N ALA A 200 -0.32 19.01 10.08
CA ALA A 200 -0.11 18.80 8.66
C ALA A 200 -0.49 17.37 8.23
N ALA A 201 -0.18 16.37 9.06
CA ALA A 201 -0.54 14.99 8.81
C ALA A 201 -2.07 14.77 8.87
N ARG A 202 -2.79 15.37 9.85
CA ARG A 202 -4.26 15.31 9.92
C ARG A 202 -4.91 15.87 8.65
N ALA A 203 -4.46 17.02 8.20
CA ALA A 203 -4.97 17.63 6.97
C ALA A 203 -4.75 16.73 5.74
N LEU A 204 -3.57 16.10 5.65
CA LEU A 204 -3.25 15.19 4.55
C LEU A 204 -4.05 13.88 4.64
N PHE A 205 -4.23 13.32 5.84
CA PHE A 205 -5.04 12.13 6.07
C PHE A 205 -6.51 12.38 5.71
N ALA A 206 -7.06 13.54 6.10
CA ALA A 206 -8.42 13.94 5.72
C ALA A 206 -8.60 14.02 4.19
N ARG A 207 -7.61 14.57 3.46
CA ARG A 207 -7.61 14.57 1.99
C ARG A 207 -7.59 13.16 1.40
N TYR A 208 -6.76 12.27 1.93
CA TYR A 208 -6.70 10.89 1.45
C TYR A 208 -8.01 10.13 1.72
N THR A 209 -8.60 10.33 2.89
CA THR A 209 -9.90 9.74 3.25
C THR A 209 -11.00 10.25 2.32
N ALA A 210 -11.12 11.56 2.14
CA ALA A 210 -12.10 12.15 1.22
C ALA A 210 -11.91 11.66 -0.24
N CYS A 211 -10.65 11.51 -0.67
CA CYS A 211 -10.34 10.94 -1.98
C CYS A 211 -10.82 9.49 -2.11
N SER A 212 -10.63 8.67 -1.08
CA SER A 212 -11.08 7.27 -1.08
C SER A 212 -12.61 7.17 -1.06
N GLU A 213 -13.28 7.99 -0.25
CA GLU A 213 -14.75 8.04 -0.17
C GLU A 213 -15.36 8.46 -1.52
N GLU A 214 -14.81 9.52 -2.14
CA GLU A 214 -15.28 9.96 -3.45
C GLU A 214 -15.04 8.91 -4.55
N PHE A 215 -13.86 8.26 -4.53
CA PHE A 215 -13.53 7.22 -5.49
C PHE A 215 -14.48 6.03 -5.37
N CYS A 216 -14.71 5.54 -4.15
CA CYS A 216 -15.63 4.44 -3.88
C CYS A 216 -17.08 4.81 -4.26
N LYS A 217 -17.54 6.02 -3.92
CA LYS A 217 -18.85 6.50 -4.32
C LYS A 217 -19.04 6.47 -5.84
N LYS A 218 -18.05 6.95 -6.60
CA LYS A 218 -18.12 6.94 -8.07
C LYS A 218 -18.18 5.51 -8.63
N LEU A 219 -17.46 4.54 -8.02
CA LEU A 219 -17.56 3.13 -8.39
C LEU A 219 -18.97 2.58 -8.11
N ASP A 220 -19.55 2.90 -6.95
CA ASP A 220 -20.91 2.48 -6.56
C ASP A 220 -21.97 3.11 -7.49
N ASP A 221 -21.75 4.34 -7.97
CA ASP A 221 -22.57 5.03 -8.96
C ASP A 221 -22.37 4.48 -10.40
N GLY A 222 -21.55 3.44 -10.58
CA GLY A 222 -21.34 2.74 -11.85
C GLY A 222 -20.22 3.30 -12.75
N ALA A 223 -19.37 4.21 -12.23
CA ALA A 223 -18.20 4.64 -12.97
C ALA A 223 -17.21 3.47 -13.13
N ARG A 224 -16.52 3.41 -14.27
CA ARG A 224 -15.49 2.39 -14.48
C ARG A 224 -14.23 2.74 -13.69
N PHE A 225 -13.60 1.74 -13.11
CA PHE A 225 -12.34 1.94 -12.35
C PHE A 225 -11.28 2.67 -13.20
N GLU A 226 -11.13 2.28 -14.47
CA GLU A 226 -10.16 2.84 -15.40
C GLU A 226 -10.34 4.35 -15.64
N ASP A 227 -11.58 4.84 -15.57
CA ASP A 227 -11.90 6.25 -15.79
C ASP A 227 -11.55 7.10 -14.56
N LEU A 228 -11.54 6.49 -13.37
CA LEU A 228 -11.19 7.15 -12.12
C LEU A 228 -9.67 7.21 -11.88
N VAL A 229 -8.90 6.37 -12.56
CA VAL A 229 -7.43 6.39 -12.47
C VAL A 229 -6.87 7.56 -13.27
N VAL A 230 -6.21 8.49 -12.59
CA VAL A 230 -5.63 9.69 -13.20
C VAL A 230 -4.27 9.38 -13.85
N ALA A 231 -4.03 9.89 -15.06
CA ALA A 231 -2.72 9.78 -15.72
C ALA A 231 -1.63 10.60 -15.00
N SER A 232 -0.35 10.13 -15.05
CA SER A 232 0.83 10.81 -14.45
C SER A 232 1.44 11.79 -15.42
#